data_2ec9f2d545b59d5b3b7c8fa245f2669a
#
_entry.id   2ec9f2d545b59d5b3b7c8fa245f2669a
#
_cell.length_a   1.000
_cell.length_b   1.000
_cell.length_c   1.000
_cell.angle_alpha   90.00
_cell.angle_beta   90.00
_cell.angle_gamma   90.00
#
_symmetry.space_group_name_H-M   'P 1'
#
loop_
_entity.id
_entity.type
_entity.pdbx_description
1 polymer ?
#
loop_
_entity_poly.entity_id
_entity_poly.type
_entity_poly.pdbx_seq_one_letter_code
_entity_poly.pdbx_strand_id
1 'polypeptide(L)'
;PKFASREGCWQGKAGMSNVVLSKQTVEDGEILTDKTKDLNGNASVLDPTACEIIVRMFMPKNGVRVYNPFGGGVQMGFVAGGCGYEYLSSEIRQNQCDANNALCQEYPNVKWLKSDTSKFTPKQKYDLIFSCPPYYKVEKYIDYDGKSPEGELNSLDTYEKFRDMLFQGYKNAISVMNDNTFFVVMTG
;
A
#
# COMPACT_ATOMS: atom_id res chain seq x y z
N PRO A 1 -19.78 -7.20 -18.27
CA PRO A 1 -21.01 -6.91 -17.55
C PRO A 1 -20.90 -7.06 -16.02
N LYS A 2 -19.89 -7.80 -15.49
CA LYS A 2 -19.66 -7.94 -14.03
C LYS A 2 -18.83 -6.84 -13.41
N PHE A 3 -18.19 -5.98 -14.20
CA PHE A 3 -17.39 -4.84 -13.71
C PHE A 3 -18.28 -3.76 -13.10
N ALA A 4 -19.35 -3.37 -13.76
CA ALA A 4 -20.25 -2.29 -13.32
C ALA A 4 -20.92 -2.55 -11.95
N SER A 5 -21.17 -3.83 -11.60
CA SER A 5 -21.77 -4.18 -10.31
C SER A 5 -20.76 -4.17 -9.14
N ARG A 6 -19.46 -4.16 -9.42
CA ARG A 6 -18.39 -4.12 -8.41
C ARG A 6 -17.88 -2.71 -8.14
N GLU A 7 -18.02 -1.78 -9.08
CA GLU A 7 -17.65 -0.37 -8.88
C GLU A 7 -18.33 0.22 -7.63
N GLY A 8 -19.62 0.00 -7.46
CA GLY A 8 -20.35 0.42 -6.27
C GLY A 8 -19.86 -0.22 -4.97
N CYS A 9 -19.34 -1.46 -5.04
CA CYS A 9 -18.78 -2.16 -3.88
C CYS A 9 -17.42 -1.57 -3.45
N TRP A 10 -16.55 -1.24 -4.42
CA TRP A 10 -15.24 -0.67 -4.13
C TRP A 10 -15.35 0.80 -3.70
N GLN A 11 -16.20 1.61 -4.31
CA GLN A 11 -16.40 3.01 -3.96
C GLN A 11 -16.88 3.21 -2.53
N GLY A 12 -17.81 2.39 -2.05
CA GLY A 12 -18.27 2.43 -0.66
C GLY A 12 -17.17 2.07 0.35
N LYS A 13 -16.29 1.14 0.00
CA LYS A 13 -15.22 0.66 0.87
C LYS A 13 -13.91 1.44 0.71
N ALA A 14 -13.64 2.00 -0.46
CA ALA A 14 -12.52 2.94 -0.66
C ALA A 14 -12.72 4.27 0.09
N GLY A 15 -13.96 4.72 0.24
CA GLY A 15 -14.31 5.80 1.15
C GLY A 15 -13.95 5.50 2.61
N MET A 16 -13.89 4.20 2.99
CA MET A 16 -13.46 3.81 4.34
C MET A 16 -11.96 4.02 4.61
N SER A 17 -11.10 4.05 3.59
CA SER A 17 -9.69 4.40 3.80
C SER A 17 -9.51 5.87 4.16
N ASN A 18 -10.32 6.74 3.60
CA ASN A 18 -10.41 8.15 4.04
C ASN A 18 -11.05 8.26 5.43
N VAL A 19 -11.96 7.33 5.77
CA VAL A 19 -12.63 7.26 7.08
C VAL A 19 -11.68 6.72 8.16
N VAL A 20 -10.71 5.87 7.85
CA VAL A 20 -9.71 5.43 8.84
C VAL A 20 -8.73 6.54 9.16
N LEU A 21 -8.34 7.32 8.17
CA LEU A 21 -7.60 8.56 8.42
C LEU A 21 -8.45 9.57 9.21
N SER A 22 -9.78 9.56 9.06
CA SER A 22 -10.71 10.41 9.80
C SER A 22 -11.20 9.78 11.12
N LYS A 23 -11.20 8.45 11.29
CA LYS A 23 -11.57 7.82 12.58
C LYS A 23 -10.54 8.00 13.67
N GLN A 24 -9.28 8.24 13.34
CA GLN A 24 -8.28 8.68 14.32
C GLN A 24 -8.55 10.12 14.82
N THR A 25 -9.55 10.80 14.27
CA THR A 25 -9.88 12.20 14.56
C THR A 25 -11.29 12.41 15.06
N VAL A 26 -12.06 11.37 15.34
CA VAL A 26 -13.41 11.49 15.92
C VAL A 26 -13.37 10.95 17.35
N GLU A 27 -12.76 11.69 18.26
CA GLU A 27 -13.17 11.71 19.65
C GLU A 27 -14.11 12.89 19.82
N ASP A 28 -15.31 12.65 20.39
CA ASP A 28 -16.34 13.62 20.77
C ASP A 28 -17.14 14.34 19.66
N GLY A 29 -17.31 13.75 18.48
CA GLY A 29 -18.26 14.28 17.48
C GLY A 29 -17.82 15.54 16.74
N GLU A 30 -16.63 16.06 16.97
CA GLU A 30 -16.02 17.11 16.18
C GLU A 30 -15.09 16.53 15.10
N ILE A 31 -15.40 16.88 13.85
CA ILE A 31 -14.54 16.57 12.72
C ILE A 31 -13.31 17.47 12.82
N LEU A 32 -12.20 16.95 13.34
CA LEU A 32 -10.91 17.65 13.36
C LEU A 32 -10.32 17.69 11.94
N THR A 33 -10.99 18.38 11.02
CA THR A 33 -10.63 18.46 9.61
C THR A 33 -9.30 19.18 9.35
N ASP A 34 -8.85 20.03 10.26
CA ASP A 34 -7.62 20.82 10.05
C ASP A 34 -6.33 20.12 10.49
N LYS A 35 -6.35 19.32 11.56
CA LYS A 35 -5.14 18.67 12.06
C LYS A 35 -4.72 17.43 11.27
N THR A 36 -5.65 16.75 10.61
CA THR A 36 -5.37 15.59 9.77
C THR A 36 -4.81 15.97 8.40
N LYS A 37 -5.16 17.13 7.87
CA LYS A 37 -4.52 17.66 6.65
C LYS A 37 -3.02 17.87 6.83
N ASP A 38 -2.63 18.30 8.04
CA ASP A 38 -1.22 18.57 8.34
C ASP A 38 -0.40 17.30 8.67
N LEU A 39 -1.05 16.24 9.18
CA LEU A 39 -0.36 15.02 9.60
C LEU A 39 -0.10 14.02 8.47
N ASN A 40 -0.97 13.96 7.47
CA ASN A 40 -0.86 12.97 6.39
C ASN A 40 -0.59 13.57 5.01
N GLY A 41 -0.35 14.89 4.93
CA GLY A 41 -0.07 15.54 3.66
C GLY A 41 -1.07 15.13 2.58
N ASN A 42 -0.90 15.45 1.36
CA ASN A 42 -1.75 15.03 0.24
C ASN A 42 -1.43 13.58 -0.22
N ALA A 43 -1.38 12.60 0.71
CA ALA A 43 -1.15 11.21 0.32
C ALA A 43 -2.21 10.77 -0.69
N SER A 44 -1.77 10.38 -1.86
CA SER A 44 -2.65 9.93 -2.94
C SER A 44 -3.30 8.60 -2.58
N VAL A 45 -4.59 8.46 -2.89
CA VAL A 45 -5.35 7.22 -2.69
C VAL A 45 -5.41 6.48 -4.02
N LEU A 46 -4.93 5.23 -4.04
CA LEU A 46 -5.04 4.37 -5.21
C LEU A 46 -6.50 4.12 -5.57
N ASP A 47 -6.83 4.23 -6.86
CA ASP A 47 -8.15 3.86 -7.37
C ASP A 47 -8.33 2.32 -7.27
N PRO A 48 -9.33 1.82 -6.55
CA PRO A 48 -9.60 0.39 -6.45
C PRO A 48 -9.90 -0.27 -7.80
N THR A 49 -10.49 0.45 -8.75
CA THR A 49 -10.74 -0.07 -10.10
C THR A 49 -9.43 -0.27 -10.84
N ALA A 50 -8.49 0.67 -10.74
CA ALA A 50 -7.14 0.51 -11.29
C ALA A 50 -6.41 -0.68 -10.66
N CYS A 51 -6.53 -0.86 -9.34
CA CYS A 51 -5.98 -2.03 -8.64
C CYS A 51 -6.57 -3.35 -9.19
N GLU A 52 -7.89 -3.43 -9.39
CA GLU A 52 -8.54 -4.62 -9.95
C GLU A 52 -8.09 -4.90 -11.38
N ILE A 53 -7.99 -3.89 -12.21
CA ILE A 53 -7.48 -4.01 -13.59
C ILE A 53 -6.06 -4.57 -13.57
N ILE A 54 -5.18 -4.01 -12.75
CA ILE A 54 -3.79 -4.45 -12.64
C ILE A 54 -3.71 -5.93 -12.22
N VAL A 55 -4.42 -6.31 -11.16
CA VAL A 55 -4.42 -7.69 -10.67
C VAL A 55 -4.93 -8.65 -11.74
N ARG A 56 -6.02 -8.31 -12.43
CA ARG A 56 -6.61 -9.19 -13.45
C ARG A 56 -5.81 -9.28 -14.74
N MET A 57 -5.11 -8.22 -15.13
CA MET A 57 -4.32 -8.19 -16.37
C MET A 57 -2.95 -8.83 -16.20
N PHE A 58 -2.31 -8.63 -15.06
CA PHE A 58 -0.91 -9.00 -14.86
C PHE A 58 -0.70 -10.22 -13.97
N MET A 59 -1.72 -10.69 -13.26
CA MET A 59 -1.62 -11.95 -12.54
C MET A 59 -1.55 -13.13 -13.52
N PRO A 60 -0.52 -13.99 -13.47
CA PRO A 60 -0.47 -15.20 -14.28
C PRO A 60 -1.68 -16.11 -14.02
N LYS A 61 -2.05 -16.94 -15.00
CA LYS A 61 -3.25 -17.80 -14.94
C LYS A 61 -3.33 -18.66 -13.67
N ASN A 62 -2.20 -19.14 -13.18
CA ASN A 62 -2.09 -19.96 -11.97
C ASN A 62 -1.44 -19.21 -10.80
N GLY A 63 -1.29 -17.89 -10.92
CA GLY A 63 -0.72 -17.06 -9.87
C GLY A 63 -1.70 -16.86 -8.72
N VAL A 64 -1.17 -16.79 -7.53
CA VAL A 64 -1.96 -16.63 -6.30
C VAL A 64 -1.44 -15.52 -5.37
N ARG A 65 -0.19 -15.06 -5.55
CA ARG A 65 0.49 -14.16 -4.59
C ARG A 65 0.86 -12.83 -5.18
N VAL A 66 0.44 -11.77 -4.52
CA VAL A 66 0.82 -10.38 -4.80
C VAL A 66 1.73 -9.86 -3.70
N TYR A 67 2.81 -9.21 -4.07
CA TYR A 67 3.66 -8.46 -3.14
C TYR A 67 3.72 -6.97 -3.51
N ASN A 68 3.57 -6.11 -2.52
CA ASN A 68 3.73 -4.67 -2.66
C ASN A 68 4.86 -4.18 -1.73
N PRO A 69 6.01 -3.77 -2.29
CA PRO A 69 7.13 -3.31 -1.48
C PRO A 69 6.92 -1.95 -0.81
N PHE A 70 5.94 -1.16 -1.24
CA PHE A 70 5.63 0.15 -0.67
C PHE A 70 4.12 0.24 -0.41
N GLY A 71 3.70 -0.31 0.73
CA GLY A 71 2.32 -0.67 1.04
C GLY A 71 1.28 0.43 0.96
N GLY A 72 1.58 1.55 1.58
CA GLY A 72 0.64 2.67 1.61
C GLY A 72 -0.75 2.28 2.13
N GLY A 73 -1.78 2.75 1.45
CA GLY A 73 -3.17 2.52 1.82
C GLY A 73 -3.67 1.08 1.59
N VAL A 74 -4.92 0.86 1.98
CA VAL A 74 -5.57 -0.47 2.01
C VAL A 74 -5.96 -1.01 0.63
N GLN A 75 -6.09 -0.15 -0.37
CA GLN A 75 -6.81 -0.43 -1.62
C GLN A 75 -6.32 -1.67 -2.36
N MET A 76 -5.00 -1.76 -2.60
CA MET A 76 -4.46 -2.88 -3.37
C MET A 76 -4.64 -4.22 -2.66
N GLY A 77 -4.39 -4.27 -1.35
CA GLY A 77 -4.59 -5.50 -0.58
C GLY A 77 -6.05 -5.90 -0.46
N PHE A 78 -6.92 -4.92 -0.22
CA PHE A 78 -8.36 -5.15 -0.17
C PHE A 78 -8.90 -5.72 -1.50
N VAL A 79 -8.47 -5.15 -2.62
CA VAL A 79 -8.85 -5.63 -3.96
C VAL A 79 -8.25 -7.00 -4.25
N ALA A 80 -6.98 -7.23 -3.92
CA ALA A 80 -6.33 -8.53 -4.10
C ALA A 80 -7.07 -9.63 -3.31
N GLY A 81 -7.39 -9.38 -2.03
CA GLY A 81 -8.20 -10.29 -1.20
C GLY A 81 -9.59 -10.55 -1.77
N GLY A 82 -10.28 -9.51 -2.21
CA GLY A 82 -11.61 -9.62 -2.85
C GLY A 82 -11.59 -10.37 -4.19
N CYS A 83 -10.45 -10.41 -4.86
CA CYS A 83 -10.21 -11.23 -6.05
C CYS A 83 -9.77 -12.66 -5.73
N GLY A 84 -9.54 -13.00 -4.45
CA GLY A 84 -9.15 -14.33 -4.00
C GLY A 84 -7.65 -14.58 -3.99
N TYR A 85 -6.82 -13.52 -4.04
CA TYR A 85 -5.37 -13.62 -4.00
C TYR A 85 -4.80 -13.43 -2.60
N GLU A 86 -3.66 -14.03 -2.34
CA GLU A 86 -2.81 -13.72 -1.19
C GLU A 86 -2.12 -12.37 -1.43
N TYR A 87 -2.01 -11.55 -0.42
CA TYR A 87 -1.35 -10.26 -0.50
C TYR A 87 -0.43 -10.04 0.68
N LEU A 88 0.80 -9.67 0.39
CA LEU A 88 1.74 -9.17 1.39
C LEU A 88 2.20 -7.77 1.00
N SER A 89 2.31 -6.91 1.98
CA SER A 89 2.89 -5.60 1.78
C SER A 89 3.92 -5.24 2.85
N SER A 90 4.97 -4.56 2.44
CA SER A 90 5.88 -3.84 3.32
C SER A 90 5.38 -2.41 3.51
N GLU A 91 5.20 -2.00 4.75
CA GLU A 91 4.84 -0.64 5.13
C GLU A 91 5.74 -0.20 6.29
N ILE A 92 6.28 0.99 6.21
CA ILE A 92 7.24 1.47 7.20
C ILE A 92 6.57 1.97 8.48
N ARG A 93 5.30 2.39 8.39
CA ARG A 93 4.51 2.91 9.50
C ARG A 93 3.72 1.82 10.19
N GLN A 94 3.83 1.73 11.52
CA GLN A 94 3.05 0.79 12.30
C GLN A 94 1.56 1.12 12.28
N ASN A 95 1.21 2.41 12.45
CA ASN A 95 -0.17 2.87 12.44
C ASN A 95 -0.91 2.49 11.15
N GLN A 96 -0.24 2.60 10.00
CA GLN A 96 -0.83 2.23 8.70
C GLN A 96 -0.99 0.71 8.57
N CYS A 97 -0.02 -0.07 9.05
CA CYS A 97 -0.15 -1.54 9.09
C CYS A 97 -1.36 -1.97 9.92
N ASP A 98 -1.51 -1.41 11.11
CA ASP A 98 -2.59 -1.75 12.03
C ASP A 98 -3.96 -1.39 11.43
N ALA A 99 -4.10 -0.20 10.85
CA ALA A 99 -5.32 0.25 10.20
C ALA A 99 -5.69 -0.64 9.00
N ASN A 100 -4.74 -0.94 8.12
CA ASN A 100 -4.98 -1.77 6.95
C ASN A 100 -5.34 -3.21 7.31
N ASN A 101 -4.62 -3.81 8.26
CA ASN A 101 -4.90 -5.16 8.73
C ASN A 101 -6.28 -5.25 9.42
N ALA A 102 -6.68 -4.22 10.17
CA ALA A 102 -8.00 -4.15 10.77
C ALA A 102 -9.12 -4.07 9.73
N LEU A 103 -8.91 -3.34 8.63
CA LEU A 103 -9.88 -3.22 7.54
C LEU A 103 -10.00 -4.49 6.68
N CYS A 104 -8.95 -5.30 6.63
CA CYS A 104 -8.90 -6.52 5.82
C CYS A 104 -9.11 -7.80 6.62
N GLN A 105 -9.71 -7.74 7.81
CA GLN A 105 -9.96 -8.92 8.66
C GLN A 105 -10.77 -10.03 7.98
N GLU A 106 -11.62 -9.68 7.01
CA GLU A 106 -12.37 -10.64 6.21
C GLU A 106 -11.49 -11.43 5.22
N TYR A 107 -10.24 -11.00 4.97
CA TYR A 107 -9.28 -11.63 4.05
C TYR A 107 -8.05 -12.13 4.83
N PRO A 108 -8.06 -13.36 5.35
CA PRO A 108 -6.99 -13.84 6.25
C PRO A 108 -5.61 -13.93 5.59
N ASN A 109 -5.58 -14.00 4.25
CA ASN A 109 -4.35 -14.07 3.46
C ASN A 109 -3.84 -12.70 3.00
N VAL A 110 -4.43 -11.61 3.49
CA VAL A 110 -4.03 -10.23 3.17
C VAL A 110 -3.36 -9.62 4.38
N LYS A 111 -2.12 -9.12 4.21
CA LYS A 111 -1.32 -8.65 5.34
C LYS A 111 -0.40 -7.49 4.99
N TRP A 112 -0.32 -6.52 5.88
CA TRP A 112 0.75 -5.50 5.93
C TRP A 112 1.70 -5.82 7.07
N LEU A 113 3.00 -5.82 6.76
CA LEU A 113 4.07 -5.96 7.74
C LEU A 113 4.79 -4.63 7.90
N LYS A 114 5.01 -4.22 9.15
CA LYS A 114 5.93 -3.13 9.44
C LYS A 114 7.34 -3.56 9.03
N SER A 115 7.84 -2.98 7.95
CA SER A 115 9.18 -3.31 7.43
C SER A 115 9.70 -2.21 6.53
N ASP A 116 11.01 -1.99 6.60
CA ASP A 116 11.77 -1.18 5.65
C ASP A 116 12.12 -2.04 4.44
N THR A 117 11.52 -1.76 3.30
CA THR A 117 11.69 -2.52 2.06
C THR A 117 13.14 -2.57 1.60
N SER A 118 13.96 -1.57 1.90
CA SER A 118 15.38 -1.59 1.55
C SER A 118 16.18 -2.65 2.33
N LYS A 119 15.68 -3.07 3.48
CA LYS A 119 16.30 -4.05 4.40
C LYS A 119 15.53 -5.38 4.47
N PHE A 120 14.31 -5.41 3.95
CA PHE A 120 13.42 -6.57 4.06
C PHE A 120 13.27 -7.29 2.73
N THR A 121 13.35 -8.60 2.78
CA THR A 121 13.05 -9.49 1.64
C THR A 121 12.08 -10.57 2.13
N PRO A 122 10.88 -10.70 1.53
CA PRO A 122 9.97 -11.78 1.85
C PRO A 122 10.61 -13.16 1.62
N LYS A 123 10.19 -14.16 2.39
CA LYS A 123 10.71 -15.53 2.25
C LYS A 123 10.10 -16.32 1.10
N GLN A 124 8.88 -15.93 0.69
CA GLN A 124 8.13 -16.62 -0.36
C GLN A 124 8.38 -15.97 -1.71
N LYS A 125 8.08 -16.71 -2.78
CA LYS A 125 8.02 -16.17 -4.13
C LYS A 125 6.63 -15.63 -4.46
N TYR A 126 6.57 -14.65 -5.36
CA TYR A 126 5.36 -13.94 -5.72
C TYR A 126 5.12 -13.97 -7.23
N ASP A 127 3.85 -13.94 -7.60
CA ASP A 127 3.37 -14.07 -8.98
C ASP A 127 3.03 -12.71 -9.61
N LEU A 128 2.92 -11.67 -8.79
CA LEU A 128 2.78 -10.28 -9.19
C LEU A 128 3.44 -9.39 -8.16
N ILE A 129 4.34 -8.52 -8.61
CA ILE A 129 4.82 -7.40 -7.81
C ILE A 129 4.09 -6.14 -8.27
N PHE A 130 3.42 -5.46 -7.35
CA PHE A 130 2.81 -4.17 -7.59
C PHE A 130 3.49 -3.12 -6.72
N SER A 131 3.75 -1.95 -7.26
CA SER A 131 4.35 -0.85 -6.52
C SER A 131 3.75 0.48 -6.94
N CYS A 132 3.33 1.27 -5.95
CA CYS A 132 3.14 2.71 -6.07
C CYS A 132 4.09 3.35 -5.05
N PRO A 133 5.33 3.69 -5.45
CA PRO A 133 6.34 4.15 -4.52
C PRO A 133 6.06 5.58 -4.07
N PRO A 134 6.58 6.00 -2.91
CA PRO A 134 6.54 7.40 -2.52
C PRO A 134 7.31 8.28 -3.50
N TYR A 135 6.87 9.52 -3.66
CA TYR A 135 7.55 10.53 -4.49
C TYR A 135 8.48 11.39 -3.65
N TYR A 136 9.67 11.71 -4.18
CA TYR A 136 10.68 12.46 -3.44
C TYR A 136 10.16 13.82 -2.97
N LYS A 137 10.10 14.02 -1.65
CA LYS A 137 9.67 15.26 -0.96
C LYS A 137 8.25 15.74 -1.29
N VAL A 138 7.38 14.87 -1.79
CA VAL A 138 5.99 15.23 -2.11
C VAL A 138 5.07 14.97 -0.93
N GLU A 139 5.28 13.87 -0.21
CA GLU A 139 4.41 13.42 0.88
C GLU A 139 5.20 13.31 2.19
N LYS A 140 4.54 13.56 3.32
CA LYS A 140 5.08 13.27 4.65
C LYS A 140 4.33 12.11 5.27
N TYR A 141 5.06 11.12 5.74
CA TYR A 141 4.49 9.97 6.42
C TYR A 141 4.88 10.01 7.90
N ILE A 142 3.88 9.88 8.77
CA ILE A 142 4.02 10.01 10.21
C ILE A 142 3.42 8.79 10.89
N ASP A 143 4.11 8.23 11.88
CA ASP A 143 3.66 7.10 12.69
C ASP A 143 2.98 7.58 13.99
N TYR A 144 2.62 6.68 14.89
CA TYR A 144 1.92 6.95 16.16
C TYR A 144 2.61 7.98 17.05
N ASP A 145 3.94 8.05 17.01
CA ASP A 145 4.72 8.99 17.83
C ASP A 145 4.78 10.42 17.25
N GLY A 146 4.07 10.66 16.15
CA GLY A 146 4.06 11.95 15.46
C GLY A 146 5.33 12.26 14.68
N LYS A 147 6.19 11.25 14.45
CA LYS A 147 7.45 11.39 13.72
C LYS A 147 7.45 10.56 12.44
N SER A 148 8.28 10.99 11.49
CA SER A 148 8.61 10.13 10.35
C SER A 148 9.42 8.94 10.82
N PRO A 149 9.06 7.70 10.42
CA PRO A 149 9.80 6.51 10.81
C PRO A 149 11.22 6.53 10.23
N GLU A 150 12.15 5.86 10.93
CA GLU A 150 13.49 5.64 10.40
C GLU A 150 13.44 4.87 9.08
N GLY A 151 14.15 5.34 8.06
CA GLY A 151 14.14 4.73 6.73
C GLY A 151 13.00 5.22 5.83
N GLU A 152 12.23 6.23 6.25
CA GLU A 152 11.22 6.86 5.41
C GLU A 152 11.89 7.61 4.25
N LEU A 153 11.53 7.23 3.01
CA LEU A 153 12.18 7.70 1.78
C LEU A 153 12.09 9.22 1.59
N ASN A 154 10.95 9.83 1.95
CA ASN A 154 10.75 11.27 1.77
C ASN A 154 11.49 12.13 2.81
N SER A 155 11.99 11.51 3.88
CA SER A 155 12.82 12.19 4.89
C SER A 155 14.29 12.33 4.48
N LEU A 156 14.71 11.66 3.40
CA LEU A 156 16.08 11.70 2.93
C LEU A 156 16.45 13.07 2.35
N ASP A 157 17.66 13.51 2.66
CA ASP A 157 18.15 14.87 2.35
C ASP A 157 18.45 15.08 0.87
N THR A 158 18.86 14.03 0.13
CA THR A 158 19.18 14.14 -1.30
C THR A 158 18.38 13.15 -2.15
N TYR A 159 18.19 13.53 -3.41
CA TYR A 159 17.51 12.66 -4.39
C TYR A 159 18.29 11.37 -4.66
N GLU A 160 19.63 11.43 -4.64
CA GLU A 160 20.48 10.26 -4.86
C GLU A 160 20.26 9.22 -3.77
N LYS A 161 20.20 9.61 -2.49
CA LYS A 161 19.92 8.70 -1.38
C LYS A 161 18.50 8.10 -1.50
N PHE A 162 17.51 8.94 -1.85
CA PHE A 162 16.15 8.48 -2.11
C PHE A 162 16.12 7.44 -3.22
N ARG A 163 16.72 7.73 -4.37
CA ARG A 163 16.79 6.84 -5.53
C ARG A 163 17.48 5.50 -5.18
N ASP A 164 18.61 5.57 -4.50
CA ASP A 164 19.42 4.37 -4.19
C ASP A 164 18.65 3.46 -3.20
N MET A 165 17.97 4.04 -2.24
CA MET A 165 17.15 3.29 -1.29
C MET A 165 15.88 2.70 -1.94
N LEU A 166 15.21 3.47 -2.82
CA LEU A 166 14.11 3.00 -3.64
C LEU A 166 14.53 1.80 -4.49
N PHE A 167 15.66 1.91 -5.19
CA PHE A 167 16.18 0.82 -6.01
C PHE A 167 16.61 -0.39 -5.21
N GLN A 168 17.11 -0.21 -3.99
CA GLN A 168 17.38 -1.35 -3.11
C GLN A 168 16.09 -2.09 -2.75
N GLY A 169 15.00 -1.38 -2.44
CA GLY A 169 13.70 -1.96 -2.23
C GLY A 169 13.19 -2.75 -3.45
N TYR A 170 13.37 -2.20 -4.64
CA TYR A 170 13.01 -2.89 -5.89
C TYR A 170 13.87 -4.13 -6.15
N LYS A 171 15.19 -4.09 -5.89
CA LYS A 171 16.05 -5.27 -5.99
C LYS A 171 15.57 -6.39 -5.07
N ASN A 172 15.22 -6.05 -3.84
CA ASN A 172 14.67 -7.00 -2.88
C ASN A 172 13.34 -7.60 -3.37
N ALA A 173 12.45 -6.77 -3.92
CA ALA A 173 11.19 -7.23 -4.49
C ALA A 173 11.38 -8.13 -5.72
N ILE A 174 12.28 -7.76 -6.64
CA ILE A 174 12.59 -8.56 -7.83
C ILE A 174 13.17 -9.92 -7.45
N SER A 175 13.98 -9.99 -6.38
CA SER A 175 14.61 -11.26 -5.95
C SER A 175 13.58 -12.32 -5.52
N VAL A 176 12.36 -11.93 -5.21
CA VAL A 176 11.27 -12.84 -4.80
C VAL A 176 10.20 -13.05 -5.89
N MET A 177 10.45 -12.61 -7.11
CA MET A 177 9.59 -12.92 -8.25
C MET A 177 9.70 -14.38 -8.66
N ASN A 178 8.57 -14.96 -9.08
CA ASN A 178 8.55 -16.20 -9.84
C ASN A 178 8.96 -15.94 -11.31
N ASP A 179 9.30 -16.98 -12.04
CA ASP A 179 9.52 -16.88 -13.48
C ASP A 179 8.21 -16.44 -14.19
N ASN A 180 8.34 -15.65 -15.25
CA ASN A 180 7.22 -15.11 -16.03
C ASN A 180 6.22 -14.26 -15.20
N THR A 181 6.72 -13.55 -14.20
CA THR A 181 5.97 -12.66 -13.33
C THR A 181 6.14 -11.21 -13.80
N PHE A 182 5.12 -10.41 -13.59
CA PHE A 182 5.17 -8.97 -13.87
C PHE A 182 5.55 -8.18 -12.61
N PHE A 183 6.35 -7.16 -12.82
CA PHE A 183 6.57 -6.09 -11.87
C PHE A 183 5.90 -4.81 -12.41
N VAL A 184 4.78 -4.45 -11.83
CA VAL A 184 3.99 -3.28 -12.24
C VAL A 184 4.30 -2.12 -11.31
N VAL A 185 4.76 -1.01 -11.89
CA VAL A 185 5.00 0.24 -11.15
C VAL A 185 3.99 1.28 -11.62
N MET A 186 3.23 1.83 -10.68
CA MET A 186 2.32 2.93 -10.93
C MET A 186 2.98 4.22 -10.45
N THR A 187 3.13 5.16 -11.36
CA THR A 187 3.67 6.50 -11.09
C THR A 187 2.69 7.56 -11.58
N GLY A 188 2.64 8.70 -10.90
CA GLY A 188 1.85 9.87 -11.31
C GLY A 188 2.65 10.80 -12.21
#